data_1078322ee4d9d931faa4677cfb596e4a
#
_entry.id   1078322ee4d9d931faa4677cfb596e4a
#
_cell.length_a   1.000
_cell.length_b   1.000
_cell.length_c   1.000
_cell.angle_alpha   90.00
_cell.angle_beta   90.00
_cell.angle_gamma   90.00
#
_symmetry.space_group_name_H-M   'P 1'
#
loop_
_entity.id
_entity.type
_entity.pdbx_description
1 polymer ?
#
loop_
_entity_poly.entity_id
_entity_poly.type
_entity_poly.pdbx_seq_one_letter_code
_entity_poly.pdbx_strand_id
1 'polypeptide(L)'
;PGLQQGMRGTSPLDKLLEVEDLLVKLIIHYGDKIITVKDVDENEVQLPVAQYISLDMSGDGFKFHKDLYNQILQEALDHLDDEGFVAETYFSAHSNPEISRIAGMPLGEQEIATASLQLKLSPEKLRQYVFKDLLSFRTHYIAQRIIEVQQEFAKNPTNRELLQEFVKLKQMNALVASQTNSVFN
;
A
#
# COMPACT_ATOMS: atom_id res chain seq x y z
N PRO A 1 11.90 39.15 -18.15
CA PRO A 1 10.73 38.56 -17.55
C PRO A 1 11.02 37.08 -17.21
N GLY A 2 11.36 36.84 -15.93
CA GLY A 2 11.74 35.51 -15.47
C GLY A 2 10.51 34.64 -15.28
N LEU A 3 10.48 33.49 -15.93
CA LEU A 3 9.56 32.39 -15.64
C LEU A 3 9.96 31.81 -14.30
N GLN A 4 9.25 32.17 -13.24
CA GLN A 4 9.25 31.42 -12.00
C GLN A 4 8.58 30.07 -12.28
N GLN A 5 9.39 29.04 -12.52
CA GLN A 5 8.95 27.66 -12.36
C GLN A 5 8.70 27.47 -10.87
N GLY A 6 7.45 27.66 -10.44
CA GLY A 6 7.02 27.29 -9.11
C GLY A 6 7.23 25.79 -8.93
N MET A 7 8.05 25.40 -7.97
CA MET A 7 8.10 24.04 -7.44
C MET A 7 6.67 23.67 -7.04
N ARG A 8 5.99 22.89 -7.86
CA ARG A 8 4.74 22.21 -7.47
C ARG A 8 5.14 21.19 -6.42
N GLY A 9 4.97 21.53 -5.14
CA GLY A 9 5.04 20.54 -4.08
C GLY A 9 4.00 19.47 -4.37
N THR A 10 4.40 18.20 -4.34
CA THR A 10 3.50 17.05 -4.49
C THR A 10 2.40 17.13 -3.44
N SER A 11 1.12 17.06 -3.85
CA SER A 11 -0.02 17.10 -2.93
C SER A 11 -0.03 15.84 -2.03
N PRO A 12 -0.71 15.87 -0.86
CA PRO A 12 -0.90 14.67 -0.05
C PRO A 12 -1.51 13.51 -0.83
N LEU A 13 -2.45 13.79 -1.72
CA LEU A 13 -3.06 12.79 -2.60
C LEU A 13 -2.04 12.20 -3.58
N ASP A 14 -1.19 13.02 -4.20
CA ASP A 14 -0.16 12.51 -5.12
C ASP A 14 0.79 11.53 -4.41
N LYS A 15 1.21 11.87 -3.19
CA LYS A 15 2.07 10.99 -2.37
C LYS A 15 1.37 9.68 -2.02
N LEU A 16 0.09 9.73 -1.71
CA LEU A 16 -0.69 8.52 -1.44
C LEU A 16 -0.78 7.64 -2.68
N LEU A 17 -1.09 8.22 -3.85
CA LEU A 17 -1.18 7.48 -5.11
C LEU A 17 0.16 6.84 -5.52
N GLU A 18 1.28 7.50 -5.26
CA GLU A 18 2.61 6.93 -5.49
C GLU A 18 2.85 5.68 -4.63
N VAL A 19 2.46 5.72 -3.36
CA VAL A 19 2.62 4.57 -2.45
C VAL A 19 1.63 3.44 -2.78
N GLU A 20 0.40 3.77 -3.18
CA GLU A 20 -0.55 2.77 -3.68
C GLU A 20 0.02 2.03 -4.89
N ASP A 21 0.66 2.75 -5.80
CA ASP A 21 1.32 2.18 -6.98
C ASP A 21 2.43 1.18 -6.60
N LEU A 22 3.23 1.49 -5.57
CA LEU A 22 4.26 0.59 -5.06
C LEU A 22 3.65 -0.67 -4.44
N LEU A 23 2.62 -0.55 -3.60
CA LEU A 23 1.95 -1.69 -2.97
C LEU A 23 1.30 -2.61 -4.01
N VAL A 24 0.64 -2.05 -5.01
CA VAL A 24 0.02 -2.83 -6.08
C VAL A 24 1.06 -3.60 -6.88
N LYS A 25 2.19 -3.00 -7.18
CA LYS A 25 3.31 -3.70 -7.82
C LYS A 25 3.86 -4.82 -6.96
N LEU A 26 3.97 -4.65 -5.63
CA LEU A 26 4.33 -5.73 -4.72
C LEU A 26 3.31 -6.89 -4.78
N ILE A 27 2.02 -6.59 -4.84
CA ILE A 27 0.96 -7.61 -4.99
C ILE A 27 1.11 -8.36 -6.31
N ILE A 28 1.32 -7.65 -7.41
CA ILE A 28 1.47 -8.23 -8.76
C ILE A 28 2.68 -9.15 -8.84
N HIS A 29 3.83 -8.72 -8.35
CA HIS A 29 5.08 -9.46 -8.52
C HIS A 29 5.33 -10.51 -7.43
N TYR A 30 4.79 -10.27 -6.21
CA TYR A 30 5.11 -11.08 -5.03
C TYR A 30 3.90 -11.48 -4.20
N GLY A 31 2.67 -11.26 -4.68
CA GLY A 31 1.45 -11.49 -3.90
C GLY A 31 1.30 -12.91 -3.37
N ASP A 32 1.80 -13.91 -4.12
CA ASP A 32 1.81 -15.32 -3.77
C ASP A 32 2.98 -15.74 -2.86
N LYS A 33 3.99 -14.88 -2.67
CA LYS A 33 5.18 -15.22 -1.89
C LYS A 33 4.91 -15.15 -0.40
N ILE A 34 5.45 -16.11 0.32
CA ILE A 34 5.27 -16.23 1.76
C ILE A 34 6.28 -15.34 2.50
N ILE A 35 5.78 -14.57 3.44
CA ILE A 35 6.57 -13.83 4.42
C ILE A 35 6.25 -14.31 5.83
N THR A 36 7.22 -14.21 6.73
CA THR A 36 7.01 -14.51 8.16
C THR A 36 6.74 -13.21 8.90
N VAL A 37 5.62 -13.14 9.59
CA VAL A 37 5.18 -11.98 10.37
C VAL A 37 4.88 -12.43 11.81
N LYS A 38 4.76 -11.48 12.73
CA LYS A 38 4.29 -11.76 14.09
C LYS A 38 2.82 -11.39 14.22
N ASP A 39 2.07 -12.25 14.87
CA ASP A 39 0.70 -11.99 15.26
C ASP A 39 0.61 -11.13 16.54
N VAL A 40 -0.60 -10.89 17.03
CA VAL A 40 -0.85 -10.08 18.24
C VAL A 40 -0.28 -10.71 19.52
N ASP A 41 -0.04 -12.02 19.51
CA ASP A 41 0.53 -12.80 20.60
C ASP A 41 2.04 -13.06 20.45
N GLU A 42 2.69 -12.31 19.53
CA GLU A 42 4.13 -12.42 19.19
C GLU A 42 4.54 -13.76 18.56
N ASN A 43 3.58 -14.61 18.13
CA ASN A 43 3.89 -15.85 17.44
C ASN A 43 4.25 -15.59 15.98
N GLU A 44 5.20 -16.36 15.45
CA GLU A 44 5.53 -16.30 14.02
C GLU A 44 4.44 -17.00 13.20
N VAL A 45 3.91 -16.25 12.22
CA VAL A 45 2.90 -16.73 11.28
C VAL A 45 3.42 -16.51 9.86
N GLN A 46 3.19 -17.49 9.00
CA GLN A 46 3.53 -17.41 7.58
C GLN A 46 2.29 -17.05 6.76
N LEU A 47 2.38 -15.97 6.01
CA LEU A 47 1.28 -15.47 5.19
C LEU A 47 1.77 -15.07 3.79
N PRO A 48 0.97 -15.27 2.74
CA PRO A 48 1.21 -14.64 1.44
C PRO A 48 1.20 -13.11 1.54
N VAL A 49 2.03 -12.45 0.76
CA VAL A 49 2.13 -10.98 0.75
C VAL A 49 0.78 -10.33 0.51
N ALA A 50 0.00 -10.78 -0.49
CA ALA A 50 -1.33 -10.23 -0.77
C ALA A 50 -2.28 -10.36 0.43
N GLN A 51 -2.26 -11.49 1.13
CA GLN A 51 -3.07 -11.71 2.31
C GLN A 51 -2.65 -10.80 3.47
N TYR A 52 -1.36 -10.62 3.69
CA TYR A 52 -0.86 -9.73 4.73
C TYR A 52 -1.26 -8.27 4.47
N ILE A 53 -1.06 -7.79 3.23
CA ILE A 53 -1.47 -6.43 2.83
C ILE A 53 -2.98 -6.23 3.03
N SER A 54 -3.80 -7.21 2.61
CA SER A 54 -5.25 -7.15 2.79
C SER A 54 -5.68 -7.08 4.25
N LEU A 55 -5.08 -7.90 5.11
CA LEU A 55 -5.37 -7.90 6.54
C LEU A 55 -4.99 -6.58 7.22
N ASP A 56 -3.82 -6.04 6.88
CA ASP A 56 -3.35 -4.77 7.43
C ASP A 56 -4.26 -3.60 7.04
N MET A 57 -4.65 -3.51 5.77
CA MET A 57 -5.53 -2.46 5.27
C MET A 57 -6.95 -2.59 5.82
N SER A 58 -7.53 -3.79 5.79
CA SER A 58 -8.92 -4.02 6.21
C SER A 58 -9.12 -3.85 7.71
N GLY A 59 -8.10 -4.12 8.52
CA GLY A 59 -8.15 -3.91 9.98
C GLY A 59 -8.51 -2.48 10.38
N ASP A 60 -8.13 -1.50 9.59
CA ASP A 60 -8.45 -0.09 9.78
C ASP A 60 -9.57 0.43 8.86
N GLY A 61 -10.09 -0.43 8.00
CA GLY A 61 -11.09 -0.07 6.99
C GLY A 61 -10.50 0.71 5.81
N PHE A 62 -9.21 0.57 5.54
CA PHE A 62 -8.54 1.22 4.42
C PHE A 62 -8.69 0.42 3.14
N LYS A 63 -8.71 1.13 2.02
CA LYS A 63 -8.73 0.57 0.67
C LYS A 63 -7.95 1.48 -0.28
N PHE A 64 -7.55 0.96 -1.42
CA PHE A 64 -6.94 1.78 -2.46
C PHE A 64 -7.94 2.79 -3.04
N HIS A 65 -7.48 3.95 -3.45
CA HIS A 65 -8.30 4.97 -4.11
C HIS A 65 -8.75 4.52 -5.50
N LYS A 66 -7.88 3.81 -6.21
CA LYS A 66 -8.21 3.29 -7.54
C LYS A 66 -8.92 1.94 -7.41
N ASP A 67 -10.14 1.85 -7.96
CA ASP A 67 -10.92 0.60 -7.98
C ASP A 67 -10.15 -0.54 -8.64
N LEU A 68 -9.38 -0.25 -9.68
CA LEU A 68 -8.53 -1.23 -10.34
C LEU A 68 -7.51 -1.87 -9.37
N TYR A 69 -6.98 -1.11 -8.43
CA TYR A 69 -6.02 -1.62 -7.45
C TYR A 69 -6.69 -2.52 -6.40
N ASN A 70 -7.91 -2.16 -5.99
CA ASN A 70 -8.73 -3.03 -5.14
C ASN A 70 -9.10 -4.34 -5.88
N GLN A 71 -9.39 -4.28 -7.18
CA GLN A 71 -9.62 -5.46 -8.02
C GLN A 71 -8.37 -6.36 -8.07
N ILE A 72 -7.19 -5.80 -8.31
CA ILE A 72 -5.93 -6.56 -8.35
C ILE A 72 -5.68 -7.28 -7.01
N LEU A 73 -5.88 -6.60 -5.89
CA LEU A 73 -5.74 -7.21 -4.57
C LEU A 73 -6.75 -8.35 -4.39
N GLN A 74 -8.01 -8.15 -4.74
CA GLN A 74 -9.04 -9.17 -4.62
C GLN A 74 -8.74 -10.39 -5.50
N GLU A 75 -8.36 -10.19 -6.75
CA GLU A 75 -8.00 -11.30 -7.65
C GLU A 75 -6.79 -12.08 -7.14
N ALA A 76 -5.77 -11.39 -6.59
CA ALA A 76 -4.65 -12.06 -5.96
C ALA A 76 -5.11 -12.97 -4.80
N LEU A 77 -6.02 -12.48 -3.94
CA LEU A 77 -6.57 -13.25 -2.82
C LEU A 77 -7.38 -14.45 -3.29
N ASP A 78 -8.21 -14.27 -4.31
CA ASP A 78 -9.10 -15.30 -4.83
C ASP A 78 -8.34 -16.50 -5.42
N HIS A 79 -7.11 -16.26 -5.89
CA HIS A 79 -6.27 -17.29 -6.51
C HIS A 79 -5.19 -17.88 -5.60
N LEU A 80 -5.03 -17.39 -4.35
CA LEU A 80 -3.95 -17.87 -3.45
C LEU A 80 -3.99 -19.38 -3.18
N ASP A 81 -5.20 -19.97 -3.18
CA ASP A 81 -5.40 -21.40 -2.93
C ASP A 81 -5.35 -22.25 -4.22
N ASP A 82 -5.21 -21.63 -5.38
CA ASP A 82 -5.12 -22.35 -6.64
C ASP A 82 -3.74 -22.99 -6.80
N GLU A 83 -3.72 -24.28 -7.12
CA GLU A 83 -2.50 -25.04 -7.33
C GLU A 83 -1.65 -24.41 -8.46
N GLY A 84 -0.43 -24.05 -8.15
CA GLY A 84 0.53 -23.48 -9.09
C GLY A 84 0.28 -22.00 -9.42
N PHE A 85 -0.54 -21.29 -8.65
CA PHE A 85 -0.72 -19.85 -8.84
C PHE A 85 0.60 -19.10 -8.62
N VAL A 86 0.94 -18.28 -9.59
CA VAL A 86 2.07 -17.33 -9.54
C VAL A 86 1.54 -15.96 -9.95
N ALA A 87 1.48 -15.04 -9.00
CA ALA A 87 0.87 -13.73 -9.18
C ALA A 87 1.48 -12.97 -10.37
N GLU A 88 2.79 -12.91 -10.49
CA GLU A 88 3.47 -12.24 -11.61
C GLU A 88 3.06 -12.79 -12.97
N THR A 89 2.98 -14.10 -13.11
CA THR A 89 2.55 -14.75 -14.36
C THR A 89 1.09 -14.46 -14.66
N TYR A 90 0.23 -14.55 -13.65
CA TYR A 90 -1.21 -14.29 -13.78
C TYR A 90 -1.48 -12.87 -14.27
N PHE A 91 -0.92 -11.88 -13.58
CA PHE A 91 -1.16 -10.46 -13.90
C PHE A 91 -0.47 -10.01 -15.19
N SER A 92 0.69 -10.58 -15.53
CA SER A 92 1.36 -10.29 -16.81
C SER A 92 0.57 -10.78 -18.03
N ALA A 93 -0.17 -11.87 -17.88
CA ALA A 93 -1.04 -12.44 -18.92
C ALA A 93 -2.52 -12.00 -18.79
N HIS A 94 -2.81 -11.04 -17.94
CA HIS A 94 -4.17 -10.64 -17.63
C HIS A 94 -4.90 -10.07 -18.84
N SER A 95 -6.20 -10.42 -19.00
CA SER A 95 -7.05 -9.98 -20.12
C SER A 95 -7.33 -8.47 -20.15
N ASN A 96 -7.31 -7.82 -18.98
CA ASN A 96 -7.36 -6.37 -18.89
C ASN A 96 -5.98 -5.77 -19.23
N PRO A 97 -5.87 -5.00 -20.35
CA PRO A 97 -4.58 -4.47 -20.81
C PRO A 97 -3.96 -3.46 -19.84
N GLU A 98 -4.75 -2.82 -18.98
CA GLU A 98 -4.22 -1.91 -17.97
C GLU A 98 -3.51 -2.67 -16.85
N ILE A 99 -4.06 -3.80 -16.40
CA ILE A 99 -3.42 -4.68 -15.40
C ILE A 99 -2.12 -5.26 -15.96
N SER A 100 -2.15 -5.83 -17.16
CA SER A 100 -0.93 -6.39 -17.78
C SER A 100 0.15 -5.32 -18.04
N ARG A 101 -0.25 -4.08 -18.35
CA ARG A 101 0.67 -2.95 -18.47
C ARG A 101 1.33 -2.60 -17.13
N ILE A 102 0.57 -2.55 -16.04
CA ILE A 102 1.12 -2.31 -14.70
C ILE A 102 2.09 -3.45 -14.31
N ALA A 103 1.72 -4.69 -14.61
CA ALA A 103 2.58 -5.86 -14.35
C ALA A 103 3.93 -5.80 -15.11
N GLY A 104 3.96 -5.16 -16.27
CA GLY A 104 5.19 -4.95 -17.03
C GLY A 104 6.08 -3.80 -16.52
N MET A 105 5.62 -3.02 -15.53
CA MET A 105 6.39 -1.92 -14.97
C MET A 105 7.32 -2.39 -13.86
N PRO A 106 8.56 -1.86 -13.78
CA PRO A 106 9.47 -2.18 -12.68
C PRO A 106 8.94 -1.64 -11.36
N LEU A 107 9.27 -2.31 -10.25
CA LEU A 107 8.86 -1.95 -8.90
C LEU A 107 9.50 -0.64 -8.39
N GLY A 108 10.68 -0.29 -8.85
CA GLY A 108 11.37 0.94 -8.47
C GLY A 108 12.87 0.87 -8.67
N GLU A 109 13.58 1.97 -8.42
CA GLU A 109 15.02 2.06 -8.66
C GLU A 109 15.84 1.01 -7.89
N GLN A 110 15.45 0.67 -6.65
CA GLN A 110 16.16 -0.32 -5.83
C GLN A 110 15.99 -1.76 -6.34
N GLU A 111 14.86 -2.08 -6.98
CA GLU A 111 14.65 -3.39 -7.58
C GLU A 111 15.29 -3.52 -8.95
N ILE A 112 15.38 -2.44 -9.72
CA ILE A 112 16.16 -2.43 -10.97
C ILE A 112 17.62 -2.80 -10.66
N ALA A 113 18.20 -2.29 -9.56
CA ALA A 113 19.53 -2.66 -9.11
C ALA A 113 19.62 -4.12 -8.66
N THR A 114 18.60 -4.67 -8.02
CA THR A 114 18.54 -6.06 -7.56
C THR A 114 18.28 -7.03 -8.72
N ALA A 115 17.39 -6.69 -9.64
CA ALA A 115 17.10 -7.49 -10.84
C ALA A 115 18.30 -7.54 -11.80
N SER A 116 19.04 -6.43 -11.96
CA SER A 116 20.26 -6.39 -12.77
C SER A 116 21.39 -7.26 -12.20
N LEU A 117 21.36 -7.57 -10.89
CA LEU A 117 22.29 -8.47 -10.22
C LEU A 117 21.78 -9.92 -10.14
N GLN A 118 20.64 -10.26 -10.76
CA GLN A 118 19.98 -11.58 -10.70
C GLN A 118 19.76 -12.13 -9.28
N LEU A 119 19.76 -11.26 -8.27
CA LEU A 119 19.50 -11.62 -6.90
C LEU A 119 17.99 -11.66 -6.69
N LYS A 120 17.43 -12.85 -6.53
CA LYS A 120 16.06 -13.01 -6.07
C LYS A 120 15.92 -12.32 -4.72
N LEU A 121 14.86 -11.53 -4.57
CA LEU A 121 14.55 -10.87 -3.32
C LEU A 121 14.36 -11.93 -2.22
N SER A 122 15.16 -11.86 -1.15
CA SER A 122 14.99 -12.80 -0.04
C SER A 122 13.66 -12.56 0.68
N PRO A 123 13.03 -13.60 1.29
CA PRO A 123 11.79 -13.44 2.02
C PRO A 123 11.85 -12.34 3.10
N GLU A 124 13.00 -12.19 3.73
CA GLU A 124 13.22 -11.17 4.74
C GLU A 124 13.27 -9.74 4.16
N LYS A 125 13.96 -9.54 3.04
CA LYS A 125 13.95 -8.25 2.33
C LYS A 125 12.56 -7.93 1.79
N LEU A 126 11.86 -8.93 1.24
CA LEU A 126 10.49 -8.76 0.79
C LEU A 126 9.58 -8.29 1.93
N ARG A 127 9.68 -8.93 3.11
CA ARG A 127 8.97 -8.51 4.32
C ARG A 127 9.27 -7.04 4.69
N GLN A 128 10.54 -6.65 4.65
CA GLN A 128 10.95 -5.27 4.95
C GLN A 128 10.32 -4.26 3.97
N TYR A 129 10.28 -4.57 2.67
CA TYR A 129 9.63 -3.70 1.68
C TYR A 129 8.12 -3.60 1.91
N VAL A 130 7.46 -4.73 2.15
CA VAL A 130 6.02 -4.74 2.44
C VAL A 130 5.71 -3.88 3.66
N PHE A 131 6.44 -4.02 4.75
CA PHE A 131 6.23 -3.24 5.97
C PHE A 131 6.49 -1.76 5.77
N LYS A 132 7.57 -1.40 5.08
CA LYS A 132 7.91 -0.01 4.76
C LYS A 132 6.81 0.65 3.94
N ASP A 133 6.35 -0.02 2.88
CA ASP A 133 5.36 0.53 1.98
C ASP A 133 3.96 0.59 2.62
N LEU A 134 3.59 -0.39 3.45
CA LEU A 134 2.36 -0.33 4.26
C LEU A 134 2.40 0.80 5.28
N LEU A 135 3.51 1.01 5.98
CA LEU A 135 3.64 2.13 6.91
C LEU A 135 3.53 3.48 6.19
N SER A 136 4.16 3.60 5.03
CA SER A 136 4.07 4.78 4.17
C SER A 136 2.64 5.00 3.66
N PHE A 137 1.98 3.94 3.18
CA PHE A 137 0.58 3.98 2.76
C PHE A 137 -0.32 4.47 3.90
N ARG A 138 -0.24 3.87 5.07
CA ARG A 138 -1.01 4.25 6.25
C ARG A 138 -0.82 5.73 6.61
N THR A 139 0.42 6.20 6.61
CA THR A 139 0.76 7.60 6.88
C THR A 139 0.07 8.55 5.90
N HIS A 140 0.19 8.28 4.60
CA HIS A 140 -0.38 9.15 3.57
C HIS A 140 -1.89 9.03 3.45
N TYR A 141 -2.43 7.81 3.65
CA TYR A 141 -3.89 7.59 3.68
C TYR A 141 -4.57 8.39 4.79
N ILE A 142 -4.05 8.30 6.01
CA ILE A 142 -4.58 9.04 7.16
C ILE A 142 -4.50 10.55 6.92
N ALA A 143 -3.36 11.06 6.42
CA ALA A 143 -3.19 12.48 6.13
C ALA A 143 -4.19 12.97 5.08
N GLN A 144 -4.37 12.23 4.00
CA GLN A 144 -5.33 12.56 2.95
C GLN A 144 -6.78 12.48 3.47
N ARG A 145 -7.13 11.42 4.20
CA ARG A 145 -8.49 11.25 4.73
C ARG A 145 -8.87 12.33 5.75
N ILE A 146 -7.92 12.80 6.56
CA ILE A 146 -8.13 13.96 7.46
C ILE A 146 -8.56 15.20 6.67
N ILE A 147 -7.89 15.47 5.55
CA ILE A 147 -8.24 16.62 4.68
C ILE A 147 -9.65 16.47 4.11
N GLU A 148 -9.99 15.28 3.61
CA GLU A 148 -11.30 14.99 3.03
C GLU A 148 -12.42 15.14 4.08
N VAL A 149 -12.25 14.54 5.26
CA VAL A 149 -13.23 14.63 6.36
C VAL A 149 -13.42 16.09 6.81
N GLN A 150 -12.36 16.89 6.87
CA GLN A 150 -12.48 18.31 7.18
C GLN A 150 -13.29 19.06 6.11
N GLN A 151 -13.09 18.76 4.83
CA GLN A 151 -13.85 19.36 3.74
C GLN A 151 -15.32 18.91 3.74
N GLU A 152 -15.59 17.65 4.02
CA GLU A 152 -16.94 17.11 4.15
C GLU A 152 -17.66 17.71 5.35
N PHE A 153 -16.98 17.82 6.50
CA PHE A 153 -17.53 18.42 7.71
C PHE A 153 -17.86 19.91 7.53
N ALA A 154 -17.04 20.65 6.80
CA ALA A 154 -17.31 22.06 6.46
C ALA A 154 -18.63 22.23 5.67
N LYS A 155 -19.01 21.21 4.86
CA LYS A 155 -20.28 21.21 4.11
C LYS A 155 -21.46 20.73 4.96
N ASN A 156 -21.22 19.89 5.97
CA ASN A 156 -22.23 19.34 6.85
C ASN A 156 -21.75 19.29 8.32
N PRO A 157 -21.74 20.45 9.03
CA PRO A 157 -21.17 20.56 10.38
C PRO A 157 -21.93 19.78 11.47
N THR A 158 -23.12 19.28 11.17
CA THR A 158 -23.95 18.51 12.10
C THR A 158 -23.72 17.01 12.01
N ASN A 159 -22.92 16.54 11.06
CA ASN A 159 -22.64 15.12 10.87
C ASN A 159 -21.71 14.61 11.97
N ARG A 160 -22.28 13.84 12.91
CA ARG A 160 -21.55 13.26 14.05
C ARG A 160 -20.59 12.13 13.62
N GLU A 161 -20.90 11.41 12.56
CA GLU A 161 -20.07 10.32 12.06
C GLU A 161 -18.74 10.86 11.53
N LEU A 162 -18.77 11.97 10.78
CA LEU A 162 -17.56 12.66 10.33
C LEU A 162 -16.69 13.16 11.48
N LEU A 163 -17.32 13.65 12.55
CA LEU A 163 -16.59 14.08 13.75
C LEU A 163 -15.90 12.89 14.43
N GLN A 164 -16.61 11.76 14.57
CA GLN A 164 -16.04 10.53 15.14
C GLN A 164 -14.91 9.99 14.29
N GLU A 165 -15.07 9.96 12.98
CA GLU A 165 -14.02 9.57 12.04
C GLU A 165 -12.79 10.47 12.16
N PHE A 166 -13.00 11.79 12.24
CA PHE A 166 -11.90 12.74 12.40
C PHE A 166 -11.10 12.49 13.70
N VAL A 167 -11.77 12.26 14.83
CA VAL A 167 -11.11 11.94 16.10
C VAL A 167 -10.31 10.65 16.00
N LYS A 168 -10.89 9.59 15.41
CA LYS A 168 -10.21 8.31 15.17
C LYS A 168 -8.96 8.49 14.32
N LEU A 169 -9.07 9.21 13.20
CA LEU A 169 -7.94 9.48 12.31
C LEU A 169 -6.81 10.26 13.00
N LYS A 170 -7.14 11.23 13.85
CA LYS A 170 -6.14 11.97 14.64
C LYS A 170 -5.40 11.07 15.63
N GLN A 171 -6.11 10.14 16.28
CA GLN A 171 -5.48 9.15 17.16
C GLN A 171 -4.57 8.20 16.39
N MET A 172 -5.01 7.68 15.24
CA MET A 172 -4.21 6.82 14.37
C MET A 172 -2.96 7.55 13.85
N ASN A 173 -3.09 8.82 13.46
CA ASN A 173 -1.97 9.63 13.01
C ASN A 173 -0.88 9.77 14.09
N ALA A 174 -1.27 9.97 15.35
CA ALA A 174 -0.34 10.04 16.46
C ALA A 174 0.39 8.71 16.70
N LEU A 175 -0.30 7.57 16.56
CA LEU A 175 0.31 6.24 16.68
C LEU A 175 1.31 5.97 15.55
N VAL A 176 0.96 6.28 14.30
CA VAL A 176 1.86 6.11 13.16
C VAL A 176 3.10 6.98 13.30
N ALA A 177 2.96 8.23 13.74
CA ALA A 177 4.09 9.12 13.99
C ALA A 177 5.06 8.55 15.05
N SER A 178 4.54 7.90 16.11
CA SER A 178 5.37 7.24 17.12
C SER A 178 6.13 6.03 16.57
N GLN A 179 5.50 5.23 15.69
CA GLN A 179 6.13 4.08 15.03
C GLN A 179 7.25 4.51 14.09
N THR A 180 7.03 5.57 13.30
CA THR A 180 8.04 6.11 12.39
C THR A 180 9.28 6.58 13.14
N ASN A 181 9.10 7.24 14.28
CA ASN A 181 10.24 7.71 15.11
C ASN A 181 11.02 6.55 15.76
N SER A 182 10.38 5.41 16.03
CA SER A 182 11.06 4.25 16.63
C SER A 182 11.86 3.41 15.62
N VAL A 183 11.55 3.50 14.34
CA VAL A 183 12.27 2.78 13.28
C VAL A 183 13.56 3.50 12.87
N PHE A 184 13.66 4.81 13.12
CA PHE A 184 14.82 5.64 12.75
C PHE A 184 15.78 5.96 13.92
N ASN A 185 15.55 5.39 15.12
CA ASN A 185 16.46 5.42 16.27
C ASN A 185 17.02 4.01 16.55
#